data_327503f43ee6c98c868661b2869f1d2e
#
_entry.id   327503f43ee6c98c868661b2869f1d2e
#
_cell.length_a   1.000
_cell.length_b   1.000
_cell.length_c   1.000
_cell.angle_alpha   90.00
_cell.angle_beta   90.00
_cell.angle_gamma   90.00
#
_symmetry.space_group_name_H-M   'P 1'
#
loop_
_entity.id
_entity.type
_entity.pdbx_description
1 polymer ?
#
loop_
_entity_poly.entity_id
_entity_poly.type
_entity_poly.pdbx_seq_one_letter_code
_entity_poly.pdbx_strand_id
1 'polypeptide(L)'
;MLATRRSFFARAAAIATAQGLVLKGQQTTAPAAPVTHAPGKQYDPRMGTSNAEKYFKYYDRRSKVSLIKGDNRRKNIYDALVAIDDQIRPALKAKKYVFVKLNGVEAAGRLLGSTQPDALAGILDYLAPRFKGPVFVGDSGDGPGNKAVSQFGWDKVFADYKSLKLKFEITNEDQSHYGLLYGIDYDLHVIPIRLGGRFVDPDAFLISAGVLKTHNMVVATMAVKNLVMGAPLAPALGNSNYADSEKRKFHVGIRSGNYNMFLAAQKMLPINWGIGVVDGYEGMEGNGPMSGTPVGHRIALASTDFLAVDRVGLECMGIDASWPGYLNYAYQAGLGQYDLKKIDVVGAKIAEVQKKYRLHADVDRMLEWRGPMLDLPSNLGRNRRREDQDISAYA
;
A
#
# COMPACT_ATOMS: atom_id res chain seq x y z
N MET A 1 -26.60 38.55 3.42
CA MET A 1 -26.65 39.10 2.06
C MET A 1 -25.58 38.40 1.23
N LEU A 2 -25.98 37.50 0.37
CA LEU A 2 -25.08 36.77 -0.53
C LEU A 2 -24.72 37.69 -1.71
N ALA A 3 -23.44 38.09 -1.79
CA ALA A 3 -22.94 38.86 -2.91
C ALA A 3 -22.94 37.94 -4.17
N THR A 4 -23.55 38.39 -5.24
CA THR A 4 -23.62 37.65 -6.50
C THR A 4 -22.26 37.58 -7.17
N ARG A 5 -21.96 36.50 -7.94
CA ARG A 5 -20.71 36.29 -8.67
C ARG A 5 -20.28 37.53 -9.50
N ARG A 6 -21.23 38.31 -10.01
CA ARG A 6 -20.94 39.54 -10.78
C ARG A 6 -20.27 40.64 -9.96
N SER A 7 -20.58 40.76 -8.65
CA SER A 7 -19.95 41.77 -7.80
C SER A 7 -18.51 41.46 -7.45
N PHE A 8 -18.14 40.16 -7.46
CA PHE A 8 -16.77 39.74 -7.20
C PHE A 8 -15.81 40.10 -8.34
N PHE A 9 -16.22 39.82 -9.59
CA PHE A 9 -15.40 40.17 -10.77
C PHE A 9 -15.27 41.68 -11.00
N ALA A 10 -16.30 42.45 -10.68
CA ALA A 10 -16.21 43.91 -10.78
C ALA A 10 -15.24 44.53 -9.77
N ARG A 11 -15.14 43.96 -8.57
CA ARG A 11 -14.17 44.40 -7.54
C ARG A 11 -12.73 44.00 -7.89
N ALA A 12 -12.51 42.82 -8.47
CA ALA A 12 -11.18 42.39 -8.90
C ALA A 12 -10.65 43.26 -10.03
N ALA A 13 -11.48 43.67 -10.99
CA ALA A 13 -11.11 44.57 -12.07
C ALA A 13 -10.76 46.01 -11.56
N ALA A 14 -11.49 46.50 -10.56
CA ALA A 14 -11.23 47.82 -9.96
C ALA A 14 -9.92 47.91 -9.20
N ILE A 15 -9.48 46.81 -8.58
CA ILE A 15 -8.21 46.79 -7.86
C ILE A 15 -7.01 46.74 -8.82
N ALA A 16 -7.14 46.08 -9.95
CA ALA A 16 -6.09 46.02 -10.97
C ALA A 16 -5.80 47.38 -11.65
N THR A 17 -6.81 48.24 -11.76
CA THR A 17 -6.65 49.59 -12.35
C THR A 17 -6.08 50.63 -11.38
N ALA A 18 -6.19 50.39 -10.07
CA ALA A 18 -5.72 51.39 -9.07
C ALA A 18 -4.24 51.31 -8.74
N GLN A 19 -3.51 50.26 -9.15
CA GLN A 19 -2.12 50.05 -8.77
C GLN A 19 -1.07 50.31 -9.83
N GLY A 20 -1.43 50.87 -10.98
CA GLY A 20 -0.44 51.40 -11.96
C GLY A 20 0.70 50.44 -12.33
N LEU A 21 0.50 49.11 -12.26
CA LEU A 21 1.50 48.15 -12.72
C LEU A 21 1.52 48.07 -14.22
N VAL A 22 2.35 48.89 -14.87
CA VAL A 22 2.77 48.68 -16.25
C VAL A 22 3.66 47.43 -16.26
N LEU A 23 3.08 46.28 -16.56
CA LEU A 23 3.83 45.09 -16.96
C LEU A 23 4.44 45.40 -18.35
N LYS A 24 5.69 45.87 -18.35
CA LYS A 24 6.50 45.92 -19.54
C LYS A 24 6.66 44.50 -20.08
N GLY A 25 6.05 44.25 -21.25
CA GLY A 25 6.44 43.33 -22.27
C GLY A 25 6.99 41.97 -21.78
N GLN A 26 6.16 41.06 -21.32
CA GLN A 26 6.45 39.67 -21.57
C GLN A 26 6.28 39.43 -23.06
N GLN A 27 7.39 39.23 -23.77
CA GLN A 27 7.37 38.62 -25.09
C GLN A 27 6.57 37.34 -24.94
N THR A 28 5.41 37.29 -25.59
CA THR A 28 4.69 36.03 -25.81
C THR A 28 5.62 35.16 -26.65
N THR A 29 6.40 34.34 -26.01
CA THR A 29 7.05 33.23 -26.71
C THR A 29 5.95 32.42 -27.35
N ALA A 30 6.01 32.30 -28.67
CA ALA A 30 5.12 31.45 -29.42
C ALA A 30 5.07 30.08 -28.69
N PRO A 31 3.90 29.43 -28.60
CA PRO A 31 3.81 28.12 -28.01
C PRO A 31 4.89 27.23 -28.66
N ALA A 32 5.73 26.61 -27.85
CA ALA A 32 6.75 25.72 -28.37
C ALA A 32 6.09 24.73 -29.33
N ALA A 33 6.66 24.58 -30.51
CA ALA A 33 6.16 23.63 -31.49
C ALA A 33 6.03 22.26 -30.82
N PRO A 34 4.94 21.51 -31.04
CA PRO A 34 4.77 20.20 -30.46
C PRO A 34 6.01 19.37 -30.78
N VAL A 35 6.63 18.81 -29.76
CA VAL A 35 7.79 17.92 -29.89
C VAL A 35 7.29 16.71 -30.67
N THR A 36 7.53 16.69 -31.96
CA THR A 36 7.26 15.56 -32.83
C THR A 36 8.37 14.55 -32.57
N HIS A 37 8.10 13.51 -31.81
CA HIS A 37 8.99 12.37 -31.73
C HIS A 37 9.08 11.70 -33.09
N ALA A 38 10.29 11.48 -33.58
CA ALA A 38 10.48 10.78 -34.85
C ALA A 38 9.81 9.40 -34.78
N PRO A 39 9.01 9.02 -35.80
CA PRO A 39 8.39 7.70 -35.87
C PRO A 39 9.47 6.62 -35.75
N GLY A 40 9.32 5.69 -34.82
CA GLY A 40 10.20 4.53 -34.67
C GLY A 40 11.23 4.58 -33.55
N LYS A 41 11.40 5.68 -32.83
CA LYS A 41 12.14 5.63 -31.55
C LYS A 41 11.15 5.23 -30.45
N GLN A 42 11.30 4.01 -29.99
CA GLN A 42 10.60 3.54 -28.79
C GLN A 42 10.95 4.49 -27.64
N TYR A 43 9.94 5.11 -27.05
CA TYR A 43 10.12 5.96 -25.87
C TYR A 43 10.73 5.10 -24.78
N ASP A 44 11.97 5.39 -24.40
CA ASP A 44 12.55 4.81 -23.21
C ASP A 44 12.06 5.63 -22.00
N PRO A 45 11.20 5.08 -21.13
CA PRO A 45 10.74 5.81 -19.97
C PRO A 45 11.89 6.24 -19.05
N ARG A 46 13.07 5.63 -19.18
CA ARG A 46 14.29 6.04 -18.48
C ARG A 46 14.91 7.31 -19.08
N MET A 47 14.65 7.61 -20.34
CA MET A 47 15.20 8.81 -21.00
C MET A 47 14.61 10.11 -20.43
N GLY A 48 13.34 10.08 -19.97
CA GLY A 48 12.73 11.20 -19.23
C GLY A 48 13.25 11.31 -17.79
N THR A 49 13.80 10.24 -17.23
CA THR A 49 14.29 10.19 -15.84
C THR A 49 15.77 10.52 -15.69
N SER A 50 16.56 10.53 -16.77
CA SER A 50 18.02 10.77 -16.71
C SER A 50 18.37 12.09 -16.00
N ASN A 51 17.52 13.11 -16.09
CA ASN A 51 17.64 14.34 -15.34
C ASN A 51 16.86 14.34 -14.02
N ALA A 52 15.84 13.50 -13.88
CA ALA A 52 15.04 13.41 -12.67
C ALA A 52 15.72 12.55 -11.59
N GLU A 53 16.54 11.56 -11.98
CA GLU A 53 17.26 10.71 -11.03
C GLU A 53 18.10 11.48 -10.02
N LYS A 54 18.68 12.62 -10.41
CA LYS A 54 19.41 13.50 -9.51
C LYS A 54 18.54 14.14 -8.40
N TYR A 55 17.23 14.16 -8.58
CA TYR A 55 16.28 14.65 -7.58
C TYR A 55 15.70 13.55 -6.73
N PHE A 56 15.92 12.29 -7.08
CA PHE A 56 15.46 11.16 -6.28
C PHE A 56 16.26 11.11 -4.97
N LYS A 57 15.54 11.07 -3.87
CA LYS A 57 16.11 10.94 -2.54
C LYS A 57 16.06 9.49 -2.10
N TYR A 58 16.82 8.63 -2.78
CA TYR A 58 16.90 7.22 -2.39
C TYR A 58 17.28 7.06 -0.92
N TYR A 59 16.69 6.04 -0.32
CA TYR A 59 17.04 5.65 1.04
C TYR A 59 18.48 5.11 1.04
N ASP A 60 19.37 5.79 1.76
CA ASP A 60 20.82 5.52 1.73
C ASP A 60 21.29 4.55 2.82
N ARG A 61 20.44 4.29 3.83
CA ARG A 61 20.76 3.41 4.95
C ARG A 61 20.55 1.95 4.58
N ARG A 62 21.32 1.07 5.25
CA ARG A 62 21.06 -0.37 5.18
C ARG A 62 19.81 -0.72 5.99
N SER A 63 19.08 -1.72 5.52
CA SER A 63 17.92 -2.27 6.21
C SER A 63 18.13 -3.76 6.51
N LYS A 64 17.56 -4.25 7.61
CA LYS A 64 17.63 -5.65 8.01
C LYS A 64 16.28 -6.31 7.77
N VAL A 65 16.28 -7.47 7.14
CA VAL A 65 15.08 -8.30 6.94
C VAL A 65 15.36 -9.68 7.51
N SER A 66 14.50 -10.15 8.39
CA SER A 66 14.52 -11.56 8.80
C SER A 66 13.78 -12.42 7.77
N LEU A 67 14.36 -13.56 7.42
CA LEU A 67 13.79 -14.56 6.53
C LEU A 67 13.89 -15.93 7.22
N ILE A 68 12.79 -16.43 7.72
CA ILE A 68 12.73 -17.71 8.44
C ILE A 68 12.08 -18.77 7.55
N LYS A 69 12.66 -19.96 7.54
CA LYS A 69 12.09 -21.16 6.90
C LYS A 69 11.81 -22.20 7.96
N GLY A 70 10.61 -22.78 7.95
CA GLY A 70 10.24 -23.81 8.93
C GLY A 70 8.83 -24.36 8.69
N ASP A 71 8.51 -25.46 9.35
CA ASP A 71 7.26 -26.21 9.15
C ASP A 71 6.15 -25.85 10.13
N ASN A 72 6.28 -24.73 10.85
CA ASN A 72 5.26 -24.21 11.75
C ASN A 72 5.06 -22.73 11.52
N ARG A 73 3.90 -22.34 10.99
CA ARG A 73 3.57 -20.94 10.63
C ARG A 73 3.73 -19.99 11.83
N ARG A 74 3.11 -20.32 12.96
CA ARG A 74 3.14 -19.50 14.18
C ARG A 74 4.57 -19.28 14.66
N LYS A 75 5.35 -20.36 14.73
CA LYS A 75 6.75 -20.28 15.11
C LYS A 75 7.59 -19.47 14.12
N ASN A 76 7.39 -19.64 12.82
CA ASN A 76 8.14 -18.90 11.81
C ASN A 76 7.92 -17.38 11.94
N ILE A 77 6.68 -16.94 12.18
CA ILE A 77 6.35 -15.52 12.41
C ILE A 77 7.01 -15.02 13.71
N TYR A 78 6.90 -15.79 14.79
CA TYR A 78 7.54 -15.45 16.06
C TYR A 78 9.07 -15.31 15.90
N ASP A 79 9.72 -16.30 15.32
CA ASP A 79 11.16 -16.31 15.10
C ASP A 79 11.62 -15.17 14.19
N ALA A 80 10.83 -14.82 13.17
CA ALA A 80 11.12 -13.69 12.30
C ALA A 80 11.15 -12.36 13.07
N LEU A 81 10.23 -12.17 14.01
CA LEU A 81 10.20 -10.99 14.86
C LEU A 81 11.34 -10.99 15.89
N VAL A 82 11.67 -12.16 16.47
CA VAL A 82 12.78 -12.29 17.41
C VAL A 82 14.12 -12.00 16.72
N ALA A 83 14.32 -12.41 15.50
CA ALA A 83 15.57 -12.19 14.75
C ALA A 83 15.92 -10.71 14.52
N ILE A 84 14.93 -9.81 14.67
CA ILE A 84 15.11 -8.35 14.55
C ILE A 84 14.63 -7.60 15.80
N ASP A 85 14.55 -8.28 16.93
CA ASP A 85 14.07 -7.74 18.21
C ASP A 85 14.87 -6.49 18.67
N ASP A 86 16.16 -6.44 18.34
CA ASP A 86 17.03 -5.31 18.57
C ASP A 86 16.53 -4.01 17.92
N GLN A 87 15.88 -4.11 16.77
CA GLN A 87 15.31 -2.97 16.05
C GLN A 87 13.88 -2.64 16.52
N ILE A 88 13.13 -3.67 16.92
CA ILE A 88 11.71 -3.51 17.30
C ILE A 88 11.57 -2.88 18.69
N ARG A 89 12.30 -3.37 19.69
CA ARG A 89 12.11 -2.95 21.09
C ARG A 89 12.23 -1.47 21.34
N PRO A 90 13.23 -0.75 20.81
CA PRO A 90 13.36 0.68 21.06
C PRO A 90 12.13 1.46 20.56
N ALA A 91 11.68 1.12 19.35
CA ALA A 91 10.53 1.78 18.73
C ALA A 91 9.22 1.41 19.46
N LEU A 92 9.05 0.15 19.84
CA LEU A 92 7.86 -0.31 20.56
C LEU A 92 7.69 0.38 21.92
N LYS A 93 8.78 0.62 22.65
CA LYS A 93 8.76 1.34 23.93
C LYS A 93 8.34 2.80 23.80
N ALA A 94 8.58 3.42 22.65
CA ALA A 94 8.26 4.82 22.40
C ALA A 94 6.78 5.05 22.05
N LYS A 95 5.99 4.00 21.88
CA LYS A 95 4.61 4.09 21.40
C LYS A 95 3.59 3.81 22.50
N LYS A 96 2.42 4.47 22.39
CA LYS A 96 1.35 4.36 23.38
C LYS A 96 0.53 3.08 23.19
N TYR A 97 0.41 2.61 21.97
CA TYR A 97 -0.33 1.38 21.65
C TYR A 97 0.23 0.69 20.41
N VAL A 98 -0.14 -0.56 20.25
CA VAL A 98 0.14 -1.35 19.05
C VAL A 98 -1.14 -1.45 18.21
N PHE A 99 -1.00 -1.32 16.90
CA PHE A 99 -2.05 -1.62 15.96
C PHE A 99 -1.60 -2.68 14.96
N VAL A 100 -2.21 -3.88 15.02
CA VAL A 100 -1.96 -5.00 14.10
C VAL A 100 -2.99 -4.96 12.99
N LYS A 101 -2.57 -4.54 11.79
CA LYS A 101 -3.41 -4.57 10.59
C LYS A 101 -3.36 -5.96 9.97
N LEU A 102 -4.46 -6.67 10.06
CA LEU A 102 -4.65 -7.95 9.37
C LEU A 102 -4.92 -7.76 7.88
N ASN A 103 -4.86 -8.84 7.13
CA ASN A 103 -5.30 -8.88 5.74
C ASN A 103 -6.52 -9.79 5.65
N GLY A 104 -7.71 -9.22 5.58
CA GLY A 104 -8.95 -9.95 5.35
C GLY A 104 -9.41 -9.68 3.93
N VAL A 105 -9.21 -10.66 3.05
CA VAL A 105 -9.74 -10.62 1.69
C VAL A 105 -10.90 -11.59 1.64
N GLU A 106 -12.10 -11.07 1.52
CA GLU A 106 -13.29 -11.89 1.41
C GLU A 106 -13.29 -12.62 0.07
N ALA A 107 -13.08 -13.92 0.13
CA ALA A 107 -13.29 -14.81 -1.00
C ALA A 107 -13.98 -16.07 -0.48
N ALA A 108 -15.30 -16.06 -0.41
CA ALA A 108 -16.14 -17.26 -0.28
C ALA A 108 -15.58 -18.35 0.66
N GLY A 109 -15.13 -17.97 1.88
CA GLY A 109 -14.57 -18.88 2.88
C GLY A 109 -13.13 -19.35 2.63
N ARG A 110 -12.41 -18.78 1.67
CA ARG A 110 -11.01 -19.13 1.41
C ARG A 110 -10.08 -18.26 2.26
N LEU A 111 -9.36 -18.90 3.18
CA LEU A 111 -8.37 -18.23 4.02
C LEU A 111 -7.04 -17.93 3.29
N LEU A 112 -6.78 -18.52 2.14
CA LEU A 112 -5.46 -18.51 1.48
C LEU A 112 -4.88 -17.09 1.26
N GLY A 113 -5.72 -16.13 0.90
CA GLY A 113 -5.29 -14.75 0.66
C GLY A 113 -5.31 -13.86 1.89
N SER A 114 -5.66 -14.39 3.07
CA SER A 114 -5.90 -13.65 4.31
C SER A 114 -4.90 -14.02 5.40
N THR A 115 -4.72 -13.13 6.37
CA THR A 115 -3.88 -13.42 7.55
C THR A 115 -4.46 -14.61 8.30
N GLN A 116 -3.67 -15.66 8.42
CA GLN A 116 -4.07 -16.88 9.12
C GLN A 116 -4.06 -16.68 10.64
N PRO A 117 -4.93 -17.37 11.40
CA PRO A 117 -4.93 -17.34 12.87
C PRO A 117 -3.56 -17.62 13.47
N ASP A 118 -2.83 -18.60 12.95
CA ASP A 118 -1.48 -18.94 13.42
C ASP A 118 -0.47 -17.81 13.18
N ALA A 119 -0.60 -17.04 12.08
CA ALA A 119 0.26 -15.91 11.84
C ALA A 119 -0.02 -14.78 12.84
N LEU A 120 -1.30 -14.50 13.12
CA LEU A 120 -1.69 -13.58 14.19
C LEU A 120 -1.17 -14.05 15.56
N ALA A 121 -1.35 -15.33 15.88
CA ALA A 121 -0.87 -15.90 17.13
C ALA A 121 0.66 -15.73 17.29
N GLY A 122 1.44 -15.93 16.24
CA GLY A 122 2.89 -15.70 16.26
C GLY A 122 3.26 -14.24 16.55
N ILE A 123 2.51 -13.28 16.03
CA ILE A 123 2.68 -11.84 16.35
C ILE A 123 2.33 -11.58 17.81
N LEU A 124 1.24 -12.13 18.32
CA LEU A 124 0.81 -11.92 19.71
C LEU A 124 1.73 -12.62 20.72
N ASP A 125 2.29 -13.79 20.39
CA ASP A 125 3.34 -14.44 21.20
C ASP A 125 4.56 -13.53 21.36
N TYR A 126 4.94 -12.83 20.29
CA TYR A 126 6.05 -11.89 20.34
C TYR A 126 5.71 -10.68 21.22
N LEU A 127 4.51 -10.12 21.10
CA LEU A 127 4.08 -8.92 21.82
C LEU A 127 3.82 -9.16 23.30
N ALA A 128 3.23 -10.28 23.68
CA ALA A 128 2.75 -10.55 25.06
C ALA A 128 3.79 -10.31 26.17
N PRO A 129 5.05 -10.75 26.04
CA PRO A 129 6.08 -10.46 27.04
C PRO A 129 6.70 -9.07 26.90
N ARG A 130 6.51 -8.36 25.76
CA ARG A 130 7.27 -7.16 25.40
C ARG A 130 6.48 -5.86 25.51
N PHE A 131 5.15 -5.92 25.44
CA PHE A 131 4.29 -4.76 25.45
C PHE A 131 3.17 -4.89 26.48
N LYS A 132 2.90 -3.81 27.23
CA LYS A 132 1.88 -3.80 28.30
C LYS A 132 0.73 -2.83 28.02
N GLY A 133 0.85 -2.04 26.95
CA GLY A 133 -0.19 -1.10 26.50
C GLY A 133 -1.33 -1.80 25.76
N PRO A 134 -2.30 -1.02 25.27
CA PRO A 134 -3.38 -1.53 24.44
C PRO A 134 -2.87 -2.07 23.11
N VAL A 135 -3.42 -3.20 22.67
CA VAL A 135 -3.18 -3.79 21.36
C VAL A 135 -4.50 -3.82 20.59
N PHE A 136 -4.57 -3.04 19.55
CA PHE A 136 -5.68 -3.06 18.61
C PHE A 136 -5.33 -4.02 17.47
N VAL A 137 -6.28 -4.87 17.13
CA VAL A 137 -6.16 -5.79 16.00
C VAL A 137 -7.29 -5.49 15.05
N GLY A 138 -6.99 -5.23 13.80
CA GLY A 138 -8.05 -4.77 12.91
C GLY A 138 -7.84 -5.12 11.45
N ASP A 139 -8.93 -5.01 10.71
CA ASP A 139 -8.97 -5.08 9.26
C ASP A 139 -9.92 -4.03 8.70
N SER A 140 -9.70 -3.62 7.48
CA SER A 140 -10.58 -2.74 6.72
C SER A 140 -11.59 -3.57 5.93
N GLY A 141 -12.46 -4.30 6.59
CA GLY A 141 -13.38 -5.21 5.90
C GLY A 141 -14.14 -4.55 4.74
N ASP A 142 -14.17 -5.23 3.60
CA ASP A 142 -15.04 -4.88 2.48
C ASP A 142 -16.42 -5.54 2.63
N GLY A 143 -16.69 -6.11 3.79
CA GLY A 143 -17.89 -6.86 4.10
C GLY A 143 -18.50 -6.47 5.46
N PRO A 144 -19.61 -7.09 5.86
CA PRO A 144 -20.35 -6.71 7.06
C PRO A 144 -19.53 -6.97 8.35
N GLY A 145 -18.62 -6.07 8.63
CA GLY A 145 -18.00 -5.79 9.90
C GLY A 145 -17.55 -6.98 10.74
N ASN A 146 -18.09 -7.13 11.91
CA ASN A 146 -17.69 -8.12 12.91
C ASN A 146 -17.74 -9.60 12.47
N LYS A 147 -18.37 -9.93 11.36
CA LYS A 147 -18.40 -11.31 10.84
C LYS A 147 -17.03 -11.78 10.35
N ALA A 148 -16.18 -10.86 9.87
CA ALA A 148 -14.83 -11.23 9.41
C ALA A 148 -14.00 -11.85 10.53
N VAL A 149 -14.14 -11.38 11.77
CA VAL A 149 -13.37 -11.86 12.92
C VAL A 149 -13.59 -13.36 13.14
N SER A 150 -14.85 -13.81 13.18
CA SER A 150 -15.20 -15.21 13.38
C SER A 150 -15.02 -16.03 12.09
N GLN A 151 -15.29 -15.44 10.94
CA GLN A 151 -15.10 -16.11 9.65
C GLN A 151 -13.65 -16.51 9.41
N PHE A 152 -12.70 -15.66 9.82
CA PHE A 152 -11.28 -15.94 9.71
C PHE A 152 -10.71 -16.66 10.95
N GLY A 153 -11.50 -16.86 12.01
CA GLY A 153 -11.08 -17.52 13.23
C GLY A 153 -10.14 -16.71 14.13
N TRP A 154 -10.07 -15.39 13.93
CA TRP A 154 -9.22 -14.49 14.72
C TRP A 154 -9.74 -14.34 16.16
N ASP A 155 -11.06 -14.40 16.36
CA ASP A 155 -11.72 -14.40 17.67
C ASP A 155 -11.22 -15.51 18.58
N LYS A 156 -10.99 -16.69 18.04
CA LYS A 156 -10.44 -17.83 18.80
C LYS A 156 -9.04 -17.56 19.32
N VAL A 157 -8.21 -16.88 18.49
CA VAL A 157 -6.86 -16.49 18.90
C VAL A 157 -6.88 -15.52 20.08
N PHE A 158 -7.82 -14.57 20.11
CA PHE A 158 -7.88 -13.57 21.21
C PHE A 158 -8.11 -14.20 22.58
N ALA A 159 -8.85 -15.31 22.65
CA ALA A 159 -9.15 -16.00 23.91
C ALA A 159 -7.89 -16.48 24.64
N ASP A 160 -6.81 -16.76 23.91
CA ASP A 160 -5.55 -17.25 24.46
C ASP A 160 -4.66 -16.14 25.06
N TYR A 161 -4.95 -14.86 24.75
CA TYR A 161 -4.07 -13.73 25.11
C TYR A 161 -4.70 -12.78 26.14
N LYS A 162 -5.23 -13.31 27.23
CA LYS A 162 -5.85 -12.53 28.31
C LYS A 162 -4.92 -11.49 28.96
N SER A 163 -3.60 -11.70 28.88
CA SER A 163 -2.59 -10.77 29.40
C SER A 163 -2.42 -9.51 28.55
N LEU A 164 -2.81 -9.54 27.29
CA LEU A 164 -2.84 -8.39 26.40
C LEU A 164 -4.18 -7.69 26.49
N LYS A 165 -4.14 -6.36 26.47
CA LYS A 165 -5.37 -5.53 26.38
C LYS A 165 -5.83 -5.50 24.93
N LEU A 166 -6.27 -6.64 24.41
CA LEU A 166 -6.67 -6.80 23.01
C LEU A 166 -8.04 -6.17 22.74
N LYS A 167 -8.14 -5.44 21.64
CA LYS A 167 -9.40 -4.94 21.08
C LYS A 167 -9.40 -5.17 19.57
N PHE A 168 -10.46 -5.80 19.08
CA PHE A 168 -10.68 -5.87 17.63
C PHE A 168 -11.47 -4.65 17.15
N GLU A 169 -11.14 -4.14 15.96
CA GLU A 169 -11.87 -3.05 15.34
C GLU A 169 -11.86 -3.15 13.81
N ILE A 170 -12.89 -2.63 13.21
CA ILE A 170 -12.95 -2.38 11.77
C ILE A 170 -12.32 -1.00 11.55
N THR A 171 -11.15 -0.98 10.97
CA THR A 171 -10.23 0.16 11.02
C THR A 171 -10.65 1.35 10.20
N ASN A 172 -11.60 1.19 9.30
CA ASN A 172 -12.06 2.21 8.38
C ASN A 172 -13.52 2.66 8.64
N GLU A 173 -14.11 2.23 9.75
CA GLU A 173 -15.48 2.65 10.12
C GLU A 173 -15.53 3.93 10.97
N ASP A 174 -14.44 4.26 11.69
CA ASP A 174 -14.41 5.51 12.46
C ASP A 174 -14.28 6.72 11.54
N GLN A 175 -15.41 7.38 11.30
CA GLN A 175 -15.51 8.58 10.46
C GLN A 175 -15.08 9.87 11.20
N SER A 176 -14.84 9.80 12.51
CA SER A 176 -14.52 10.98 13.33
C SER A 176 -13.04 11.33 13.33
N HIS A 177 -12.16 10.33 13.13
CA HIS A 177 -10.70 10.48 13.15
C HIS A 177 -10.08 9.98 11.86
N TYR A 178 -9.55 10.89 11.07
CA TYR A 178 -8.89 10.54 9.80
C TYR A 178 -7.77 11.52 9.43
N GLY A 179 -6.83 11.03 8.64
CA GLY A 179 -5.87 11.85 7.91
C GLY A 179 -6.36 12.12 6.50
N LEU A 180 -6.15 13.33 5.98
CA LEU A 180 -6.51 13.66 4.60
C LEU A 180 -5.33 13.40 3.66
N LEU A 181 -5.59 12.70 2.58
CA LEU A 181 -4.70 12.48 1.44
C LEU A 181 -5.35 13.09 0.20
N TYR A 182 -4.56 13.73 -0.65
CA TYR A 182 -4.99 14.12 -1.99
C TYR A 182 -4.41 13.12 -2.98
N GLY A 183 -5.25 12.22 -3.45
CA GLY A 183 -4.93 11.25 -4.49
C GLY A 183 -5.38 11.74 -5.87
N ILE A 184 -5.33 10.86 -6.84
CA ILE A 184 -5.82 11.09 -8.19
C ILE A 184 -6.86 10.05 -8.59
N ASP A 185 -7.87 10.47 -9.33
CA ASP A 185 -8.82 9.56 -9.95
C ASP A 185 -8.27 8.94 -11.25
N TYR A 186 -9.11 8.21 -11.95
CA TYR A 186 -8.74 7.60 -13.24
C TYR A 186 -8.35 8.60 -14.30
N ASP A 187 -8.94 9.79 -14.29
CA ASP A 187 -8.68 10.90 -15.23
C ASP A 187 -7.55 11.83 -14.76
N LEU A 188 -6.83 11.43 -13.71
CA LEU A 188 -5.76 12.20 -13.08
C LEU A 188 -6.24 13.49 -12.40
N HIS A 189 -7.53 13.64 -12.10
CA HIS A 189 -8.01 14.75 -11.28
C HIS A 189 -7.70 14.49 -9.82
N VAL A 190 -7.33 15.55 -9.11
CA VAL A 190 -7.06 15.46 -7.69
C VAL A 190 -8.36 15.22 -6.91
N ILE A 191 -8.38 14.18 -6.09
CA ILE A 191 -9.49 13.83 -5.22
C ILE A 191 -9.06 13.72 -3.76
N PRO A 192 -9.87 14.20 -2.81
CA PRO A 192 -9.62 13.97 -1.39
C PRO A 192 -9.97 12.54 -1.02
N ILE A 193 -9.07 11.92 -0.25
CA ILE A 193 -9.21 10.55 0.28
C ILE A 193 -8.94 10.61 1.77
N ARG A 194 -9.84 10.09 2.59
CA ARG A 194 -9.69 10.00 4.03
C ARG A 194 -9.07 8.67 4.42
N LEU A 195 -8.02 8.74 5.21
CA LEU A 195 -7.32 7.57 5.75
C LEU A 195 -7.66 7.43 7.24
N GLY A 196 -8.04 6.26 7.70
CA GLY A 196 -8.40 6.00 9.09
C GLY A 196 -7.33 6.46 10.08
N GLY A 197 -7.75 7.04 11.20
CA GLY A 197 -6.88 7.75 12.14
C GLY A 197 -5.72 6.91 12.65
N ARG A 198 -5.91 5.62 12.92
CA ARG A 198 -4.83 4.74 13.41
C ARG A 198 -3.65 4.61 12.46
N PHE A 199 -3.88 4.76 11.17
CA PHE A 199 -2.82 4.66 10.16
C PHE A 199 -1.93 5.91 10.09
N VAL A 200 -2.39 7.01 10.63
CA VAL A 200 -1.68 8.30 10.63
C VAL A 200 -1.40 8.82 12.03
N ASP A 201 -1.66 8.02 13.07
CA ASP A 201 -1.41 8.38 14.46
C ASP A 201 0.06 8.13 14.82
N PRO A 202 0.82 9.16 15.22
CA PRO A 202 2.23 9.02 15.60
C PRO A 202 2.44 8.20 16.89
N ASP A 203 1.40 8.02 17.69
CA ASP A 203 1.45 7.21 18.93
C ASP A 203 1.29 5.70 18.68
N ALA A 204 0.89 5.31 17.47
CA ALA A 204 0.72 3.92 17.08
C ALA A 204 2.04 3.25 16.72
N PHE A 205 2.23 2.02 17.17
CA PHE A 205 3.20 1.08 16.59
C PHE A 205 2.45 0.19 15.59
N LEU A 206 2.67 0.41 14.30
CA LEU A 206 1.96 -0.33 13.27
C LEU A 206 2.62 -1.68 12.96
N ILE A 207 1.83 -2.75 12.95
CA ILE A 207 2.24 -4.06 12.45
C ILE A 207 1.37 -4.43 11.26
N SER A 208 1.97 -4.52 10.09
CA SER A 208 1.28 -5.05 8.90
C SER A 208 1.43 -6.56 8.87
N ALA A 209 0.34 -7.29 9.09
CA ALA A 209 0.29 -8.74 8.94
C ALA A 209 -0.07 -9.13 7.50
N GLY A 210 0.86 -8.92 6.58
CA GLY A 210 0.71 -9.20 5.16
C GLY A 210 0.82 -10.67 4.81
N VAL A 211 0.34 -11.02 3.62
CA VAL A 211 0.43 -12.37 3.03
C VAL A 211 1.22 -12.32 1.73
N LEU A 212 2.06 -13.31 1.50
CA LEU A 212 2.87 -13.44 0.28
C LEU A 212 2.00 -13.91 -0.88
N LYS A 213 1.54 -12.98 -1.74
CA LYS A 213 0.60 -13.31 -2.82
C LYS A 213 0.74 -12.43 -4.05
N THR A 214 0.38 -12.99 -5.22
CA THR A 214 0.16 -12.24 -6.45
C THR A 214 -1.09 -11.36 -6.35
N HIS A 215 -1.21 -10.40 -7.26
CA HIS A 215 -2.32 -9.45 -7.28
C HIS A 215 -2.66 -9.00 -8.71
N ASN A 216 -3.93 -8.72 -8.97
CA ASN A 216 -4.48 -8.37 -10.28
C ASN A 216 -4.25 -6.90 -10.74
N MET A 217 -3.68 -6.03 -9.90
CA MET A 217 -3.43 -4.62 -10.27
C MET A 217 -1.98 -4.19 -10.10
N VAL A 218 -1.29 -4.75 -9.11
CA VAL A 218 0.03 -4.26 -8.69
C VAL A 218 1.07 -5.37 -8.58
N VAL A 219 0.84 -6.46 -9.32
CA VAL A 219 1.71 -7.63 -9.43
C VAL A 219 1.74 -8.50 -8.17
N ALA A 220 2.05 -7.91 -7.02
CA ALA A 220 2.12 -8.62 -5.74
C ALA A 220 1.58 -7.79 -4.58
N THR A 221 1.16 -8.47 -3.53
CA THR A 221 0.70 -7.89 -2.27
C THR A 221 1.52 -8.45 -1.13
N MET A 222 1.99 -7.56 -0.26
CA MET A 222 2.69 -7.90 0.98
C MET A 222 2.44 -6.83 2.03
N ALA A 223 3.46 -6.39 2.78
CA ALA A 223 3.29 -5.51 3.95
C ALA A 223 2.83 -4.09 3.57
N VAL A 224 3.48 -3.43 2.59
CA VAL A 224 3.12 -2.05 2.21
C VAL A 224 1.69 -1.97 1.71
N LYS A 225 1.33 -2.83 0.74
CA LYS A 225 -0.02 -2.80 0.18
C LYS A 225 -1.09 -3.11 1.22
N ASN A 226 -0.83 -4.04 2.14
CA ASN A 226 -1.76 -4.36 3.22
C ASN A 226 -2.08 -3.13 4.10
N LEU A 227 -1.09 -2.29 4.38
CA LEU A 227 -1.32 -1.03 5.10
C LEU A 227 -2.07 -0.02 4.26
N VAL A 228 -1.55 0.33 3.09
CA VAL A 228 -2.07 1.45 2.31
C VAL A 228 -3.47 1.20 1.76
N MET A 229 -3.80 -0.06 1.46
CA MET A 229 -5.16 -0.44 1.04
C MET A 229 -6.13 -0.66 2.20
N GLY A 230 -5.60 -0.82 3.41
CA GLY A 230 -6.40 -0.90 4.62
C GLY A 230 -6.77 0.47 5.22
N ALA A 231 -6.08 1.52 4.80
CA ALA A 231 -6.22 2.84 5.40
C ALA A 231 -7.44 3.67 4.91
N PRO A 232 -7.86 3.63 3.62
CA PRO A 232 -9.00 4.41 3.17
C PRO A 232 -10.30 4.04 3.90
N LEU A 233 -11.09 5.06 4.27
CA LEU A 233 -12.32 4.87 5.02
C LEU A 233 -13.39 4.11 4.22
N ALA A 234 -14.17 3.30 4.93
CA ALA A 234 -15.39 2.69 4.41
C ALA A 234 -16.49 3.75 4.19
N PRO A 235 -17.58 3.43 3.48
CA PRO A 235 -18.77 4.24 3.52
C PRO A 235 -19.25 4.44 4.95
N ALA A 236 -19.90 5.57 5.23
CA ALA A 236 -20.53 5.82 6.53
C ALA A 236 -21.48 4.67 6.90
N LEU A 237 -21.56 4.35 8.19
CA LEU A 237 -22.46 3.33 8.72
C LEU A 237 -23.88 3.53 8.19
N GLY A 238 -24.48 2.47 7.69
CA GLY A 238 -25.81 2.50 7.05
C GLY A 238 -25.82 2.78 5.55
N ASN A 239 -24.68 3.17 4.96
CA ASN A 239 -24.52 3.24 3.51
C ASN A 239 -23.87 1.94 3.01
N SER A 240 -24.67 1.06 2.41
CA SER A 240 -24.19 -0.20 1.83
C SER A 240 -23.57 -0.04 0.44
N ASN A 241 -23.57 1.18 -0.11
CA ASN A 241 -23.02 1.42 -1.44
C ASN A 241 -21.49 1.46 -1.38
N TYR A 242 -20.88 0.35 -1.70
CA TYR A 242 -19.41 0.25 -1.80
C TYR A 242 -18.78 1.27 -2.77
N ALA A 243 -19.57 1.74 -3.76
CA ALA A 243 -19.11 2.78 -4.69
C ALA A 243 -18.73 4.09 -3.99
N ASP A 244 -19.28 4.36 -2.81
CA ASP A 244 -19.03 5.57 -2.02
C ASP A 244 -17.84 5.41 -1.06
N SER A 245 -17.18 4.25 -1.01
CA SER A 245 -16.01 4.05 -0.16
C SER A 245 -14.80 4.82 -0.69
N GLU A 246 -14.03 5.39 0.24
CA GLU A 246 -12.76 6.03 -0.09
C GLU A 246 -11.78 5.04 -0.74
N LYS A 247 -11.86 3.76 -0.36
CA LYS A 247 -11.05 2.68 -0.91
C LYS A 247 -11.30 2.51 -2.41
N ARG A 248 -12.54 2.65 -2.88
CA ARG A 248 -12.85 2.53 -4.29
C ARG A 248 -12.34 3.71 -5.10
N LYS A 249 -12.43 4.92 -4.57
CA LYS A 249 -11.82 6.11 -5.17
C LYS A 249 -10.30 5.99 -5.27
N PHE A 250 -9.69 5.36 -4.27
CA PHE A 250 -8.26 5.16 -4.16
C PHE A 250 -7.73 4.07 -5.12
N HIS A 251 -8.49 2.99 -5.32
CA HIS A 251 -8.08 1.77 -6.02
C HIS A 251 -8.67 1.73 -7.43
N VAL A 252 -8.40 2.74 -8.23
CA VAL A 252 -8.91 2.87 -9.60
C VAL A 252 -7.78 2.96 -10.62
N GLY A 253 -7.84 2.12 -11.67
CA GLY A 253 -6.85 2.10 -12.73
C GLY A 253 -5.45 1.64 -12.30
N ILE A 254 -4.65 1.17 -13.24
CA ILE A 254 -3.30 0.67 -12.95
C ILE A 254 -2.37 1.81 -12.54
N ARG A 255 -2.38 2.93 -13.26
CA ARG A 255 -1.49 4.07 -13.01
C ARG A 255 -1.88 4.84 -11.77
N SER A 256 -3.13 5.28 -11.70
CA SER A 256 -3.65 6.03 -10.55
C SER A 256 -3.60 5.20 -9.27
N GLY A 257 -3.95 3.90 -9.34
CA GLY A 257 -3.88 3.01 -8.19
C GLY A 257 -2.45 2.84 -7.65
N ASN A 258 -1.45 2.60 -8.52
CA ASN A 258 -0.04 2.55 -8.08
C ASN A 258 0.42 3.87 -7.48
N TYR A 259 0.04 5.00 -8.09
CA TYR A 259 0.41 6.33 -7.61
C TYR A 259 -0.26 6.67 -6.28
N ASN A 260 -1.55 6.40 -6.14
CA ASN A 260 -2.28 6.61 -4.88
C ASN A 260 -1.70 5.77 -3.73
N MET A 261 -1.35 4.50 -3.98
CA MET A 261 -0.70 3.65 -2.98
C MET A 261 0.65 4.23 -2.54
N PHE A 262 1.41 4.78 -3.47
CA PHE A 262 2.64 5.50 -3.15
C PHE A 262 2.37 6.75 -2.30
N LEU A 263 1.39 7.57 -2.66
CA LEU A 263 1.02 8.78 -1.88
C LEU A 263 0.57 8.41 -0.47
N ALA A 264 -0.19 7.34 -0.30
CA ALA A 264 -0.57 6.85 1.03
C ALA A 264 0.65 6.36 1.82
N ALA A 265 1.56 5.61 1.20
CA ALA A 265 2.82 5.21 1.83
C ALA A 265 3.65 6.43 2.26
N GLN A 266 3.76 7.44 1.39
CA GLN A 266 4.45 8.69 1.69
C GLN A 266 3.82 9.45 2.87
N LYS A 267 2.50 9.39 3.02
CA LYS A 267 1.77 9.98 4.14
C LYS A 267 1.96 9.20 5.44
N MET A 268 1.95 7.88 5.37
CA MET A 268 1.86 7.00 6.55
C MET A 268 3.24 6.60 7.11
N LEU A 269 4.16 6.15 6.24
CA LEU A 269 5.40 5.54 6.70
C LEU A 269 6.34 6.49 7.47
N PRO A 270 6.46 7.79 7.14
CA PRO A 270 7.28 8.70 7.94
C PRO A 270 6.73 9.01 9.33
N ILE A 271 5.40 8.90 9.52
CA ILE A 271 4.73 9.18 10.80
C ILE A 271 4.82 7.98 11.74
N ASN A 272 4.68 6.79 11.17
CA ASN A 272 4.53 5.57 11.94
C ASN A 272 5.80 4.72 11.87
N TRP A 273 6.38 4.50 13.04
CA TRP A 273 7.32 3.40 13.22
C TRP A 273 6.55 2.10 13.41
N GLY A 274 6.96 1.08 12.70
CA GLY A 274 6.26 -0.18 12.74
C GLY A 274 7.05 -1.32 12.11
N ILE A 275 6.35 -2.41 11.81
CA ILE A 275 6.95 -3.61 11.24
C ILE A 275 6.08 -4.12 10.09
N GLY A 276 6.71 -4.44 8.98
CA GLY A 276 6.13 -5.33 7.98
C GLY A 276 6.39 -6.79 8.37
N VAL A 277 5.34 -7.56 8.52
CA VAL A 277 5.37 -9.02 8.69
C VAL A 277 4.70 -9.63 7.47
N VAL A 278 5.35 -10.59 6.84
CA VAL A 278 4.81 -11.26 5.65
C VAL A 278 4.77 -12.76 5.91
N ASP A 279 3.55 -13.29 5.98
CA ASP A 279 3.28 -14.72 6.04
C ASP A 279 3.43 -15.33 4.65
N GLY A 280 4.47 -16.11 4.45
CA GLY A 280 4.74 -16.91 3.27
C GLY A 280 4.75 -18.40 3.58
N TYR A 281 4.15 -18.86 4.69
CA TYR A 281 4.06 -20.28 4.98
C TYR A 281 3.30 -21.01 3.87
N GLU A 282 2.19 -20.45 3.46
CA GLU A 282 1.45 -20.81 2.28
C GLU A 282 1.14 -19.54 1.49
N GLY A 283 1.92 -19.30 0.43
CA GLY A 283 1.71 -18.17 -0.45
C GLY A 283 0.61 -18.42 -1.48
N MET A 284 0.25 -17.39 -2.24
CA MET A 284 -0.71 -17.49 -3.34
C MET A 284 -0.08 -17.04 -4.65
N GLU A 285 -0.20 -17.85 -5.68
CA GLU A 285 0.24 -17.54 -7.04
C GLU A 285 -0.90 -17.48 -8.06
N GLY A 286 -0.65 -17.01 -9.26
CA GLY A 286 -1.64 -16.94 -10.35
C GLY A 286 -2.60 -15.77 -10.12
N ASN A 287 -3.90 -16.03 -10.28
CA ASN A 287 -4.93 -14.99 -10.27
C ASN A 287 -5.31 -14.50 -8.85
N GLY A 288 -4.29 -14.07 -8.08
CA GLY A 288 -4.51 -13.35 -6.82
C GLY A 288 -5.19 -11.98 -7.02
N PRO A 289 -5.75 -11.37 -5.99
CA PRO A 289 -5.59 -11.71 -4.58
C PRO A 289 -6.58 -12.75 -4.03
N MET A 290 -7.56 -13.20 -4.82
CA MET A 290 -8.67 -14.03 -4.34
C MET A 290 -8.75 -15.40 -5.02
N SER A 291 -8.43 -15.48 -6.31
CA SER A 291 -8.62 -16.68 -7.16
C SER A 291 -7.32 -17.38 -7.54
N GLY A 292 -6.25 -17.15 -6.76
CA GLY A 292 -4.97 -17.83 -6.96
C GLY A 292 -4.95 -19.25 -6.38
N THR A 293 -3.81 -19.92 -6.56
CA THR A 293 -3.54 -21.27 -6.06
C THR A 293 -2.47 -21.26 -4.97
N PRO A 294 -2.50 -22.19 -4.01
CA PRO A 294 -1.55 -22.21 -2.90
C PRO A 294 -0.14 -22.64 -3.35
N VAL A 295 0.85 -22.01 -2.73
CA VAL A 295 2.26 -22.40 -2.83
C VAL A 295 2.77 -22.68 -1.43
N GLY A 296 3.06 -23.93 -1.09
CA GLY A 296 3.67 -24.32 0.18
C GLY A 296 5.11 -23.79 0.23
N HIS A 297 5.30 -22.53 0.63
CA HIS A 297 6.60 -21.87 0.62
C HIS A 297 7.36 -22.03 1.95
N ARG A 298 6.64 -22.15 3.07
CA ARG A 298 7.17 -22.43 4.40
C ARG A 298 8.09 -21.34 4.96
N ILE A 299 7.89 -20.09 4.58
CA ILE A 299 8.70 -18.95 5.04
C ILE A 299 7.88 -17.92 5.79
N ALA A 300 8.56 -17.10 6.59
CA ALA A 300 8.06 -15.85 7.15
C ALA A 300 9.13 -14.76 7.05
N LEU A 301 8.72 -13.52 6.82
CA LEU A 301 9.63 -12.39 6.76
C LEU A 301 9.15 -11.30 7.73
N ALA A 302 10.11 -10.55 8.30
CA ALA A 302 9.81 -9.34 9.05
C ALA A 302 10.91 -8.29 8.89
N SER A 303 10.52 -7.02 8.91
CA SER A 303 11.45 -5.88 8.91
C SER A 303 10.78 -4.64 9.50
N THR A 304 11.56 -3.77 10.12
CA THR A 304 11.13 -2.41 10.45
C THR A 304 11.12 -1.48 9.24
N ASP A 305 11.65 -1.93 8.11
CA ASP A 305 11.55 -1.28 6.82
C ASP A 305 10.55 -2.03 5.92
N PHE A 306 9.39 -1.43 5.71
CA PHE A 306 8.29 -2.04 4.96
C PHE A 306 8.63 -2.29 3.48
N LEU A 307 9.46 -1.43 2.87
CA LEU A 307 9.89 -1.63 1.50
C LEU A 307 10.90 -2.77 1.39
N ALA A 308 11.82 -2.85 2.34
CA ALA A 308 12.83 -3.91 2.37
C ALA A 308 12.21 -5.30 2.53
N VAL A 309 11.20 -5.46 3.39
CA VAL A 309 10.53 -6.76 3.55
C VAL A 309 9.78 -7.15 2.28
N ASP A 310 9.08 -6.22 1.62
CA ASP A 310 8.39 -6.46 0.36
C ASP A 310 9.40 -6.77 -0.77
N ARG A 311 10.55 -6.08 -0.78
CA ARG A 311 11.64 -6.35 -1.74
C ARG A 311 12.18 -7.78 -1.63
N VAL A 312 12.46 -8.24 -0.41
CA VAL A 312 12.92 -9.61 -0.18
C VAL A 312 11.81 -10.62 -0.51
N GLY A 313 10.56 -10.29 -0.18
CA GLY A 313 9.40 -11.11 -0.53
C GLY A 313 9.28 -11.34 -2.04
N LEU A 314 9.48 -10.30 -2.87
CA LEU A 314 9.48 -10.43 -4.34
C LEU A 314 10.60 -11.36 -4.82
N GLU A 315 11.80 -11.25 -4.26
CA GLU A 315 12.89 -12.17 -4.59
C GLU A 315 12.53 -13.62 -4.25
N CYS A 316 11.94 -13.83 -3.07
CA CYS A 316 11.48 -15.16 -2.67
C CYS A 316 10.42 -15.73 -3.62
N MET A 317 9.59 -14.87 -4.21
CA MET A 317 8.59 -15.25 -5.22
C MET A 317 9.16 -15.40 -6.64
N GLY A 318 10.40 -15.01 -6.88
CA GLY A 318 11.01 -14.96 -8.23
C GLY A 318 10.31 -13.95 -9.15
N ILE A 319 9.81 -12.84 -8.58
CA ILE A 319 9.16 -11.75 -9.31
C ILE A 319 10.12 -10.57 -9.44
N ASP A 320 10.20 -10.00 -10.64
CA ASP A 320 11.02 -8.82 -10.91
C ASP A 320 10.56 -7.63 -10.04
N ALA A 321 11.45 -7.17 -9.19
CA ALA A 321 11.18 -6.08 -8.25
C ALA A 321 10.91 -4.73 -8.95
N SER A 322 11.23 -4.58 -10.23
CA SER A 322 10.90 -3.39 -11.00
C SER A 322 9.42 -3.32 -11.42
N TRP A 323 8.64 -4.38 -11.22
CA TRP A 323 7.28 -4.47 -11.72
C TRP A 323 6.22 -3.79 -10.81
N PRO A 324 6.24 -3.90 -9.48
CA PRO A 324 5.27 -3.21 -8.63
C PRO A 324 5.52 -1.69 -8.60
N GLY A 325 4.64 -0.91 -9.26
CA GLY A 325 4.82 0.53 -9.43
C GLY A 325 4.88 1.30 -8.11
N TYR A 326 3.97 1.02 -7.20
CA TYR A 326 3.89 1.71 -5.91
C TYR A 326 5.15 1.56 -5.05
N LEU A 327 5.82 0.40 -5.10
CA LEU A 327 7.08 0.17 -4.38
C LEU A 327 8.24 0.92 -5.04
N ASN A 328 8.28 0.95 -6.37
CA ASN A 328 9.30 1.69 -7.10
C ASN A 328 9.18 3.20 -6.88
N TYR A 329 7.96 3.77 -6.90
CA TYR A 329 7.73 5.16 -6.53
C TYR A 329 8.15 5.45 -5.08
N ALA A 330 7.80 4.57 -4.14
CA ALA A 330 8.18 4.71 -2.74
C ALA A 330 9.70 4.68 -2.54
N TYR A 331 10.43 3.83 -3.27
CA TYR A 331 11.87 3.79 -3.25
C TYR A 331 12.50 5.08 -3.81
N GLN A 332 12.02 5.57 -4.96
CA GLN A 332 12.47 6.82 -5.56
C GLN A 332 12.26 8.04 -4.63
N ALA A 333 11.23 7.99 -3.79
CA ALA A 333 10.93 9.00 -2.78
C ALA A 333 11.68 8.79 -1.45
N GLY A 334 12.52 7.76 -1.33
CA GLY A 334 13.32 7.52 -0.13
C GLY A 334 12.53 7.01 1.07
N LEU A 335 11.40 6.34 0.86
CA LEU A 335 10.54 5.85 1.95
C LEU A 335 11.05 4.55 2.61
N GLY A 336 12.03 3.89 2.02
CA GLY A 336 12.64 2.68 2.55
C GLY A 336 13.65 2.09 1.56
N GLN A 337 14.31 1.02 1.96
CA GLN A 337 15.35 0.36 1.17
C GLN A 337 14.76 -0.63 0.18
N TYR A 338 15.14 -0.49 -1.07
CA TYR A 338 14.70 -1.39 -2.14
C TYR A 338 15.88 -1.94 -2.99
N ASP A 339 17.08 -1.43 -2.74
CA ASP A 339 18.31 -2.00 -3.31
C ASP A 339 18.72 -3.22 -2.49
N LEU A 340 18.61 -4.41 -3.09
CA LEU A 340 18.92 -5.68 -2.42
C LEU A 340 20.36 -5.74 -1.87
N LYS A 341 21.30 -5.02 -2.49
CA LYS A 341 22.70 -4.95 -2.02
C LYS A 341 22.84 -4.22 -0.67
N LYS A 342 21.83 -3.40 -0.31
CA LYS A 342 21.77 -2.67 0.94
C LYS A 342 20.80 -3.28 1.95
N ILE A 343 20.32 -4.50 1.70
CA ILE A 343 19.43 -5.23 2.61
C ILE A 343 20.20 -6.41 3.20
N ASP A 344 20.32 -6.41 4.52
CA ASP A 344 20.92 -7.50 5.30
C ASP A 344 19.84 -8.53 5.61
N VAL A 345 19.85 -9.66 4.90
CA VAL A 345 18.91 -10.76 5.13
C VAL A 345 19.49 -11.68 6.20
N VAL A 346 18.79 -11.83 7.34
CA VAL A 346 19.18 -12.71 8.44
C VAL A 346 18.27 -13.93 8.51
N GLY A 347 18.88 -15.10 8.77
CA GLY A 347 18.20 -16.40 8.76
C GLY A 347 18.48 -17.19 7.48
N ALA A 348 17.46 -17.64 6.76
CA ALA A 348 17.62 -18.38 5.51
C ALA A 348 18.17 -17.49 4.38
N LYS A 349 18.88 -18.08 3.44
CA LYS A 349 19.31 -17.37 2.22
C LYS A 349 18.18 -17.36 1.20
N ILE A 350 18.01 -16.24 0.49
CA ILE A 350 16.98 -16.12 -0.57
C ILE A 350 17.09 -17.28 -1.57
N ALA A 351 18.28 -17.61 -2.03
CA ALA A 351 18.50 -18.68 -2.99
C ALA A 351 18.05 -20.08 -2.50
N GLU A 352 18.00 -20.31 -1.20
CA GLU A 352 17.57 -21.59 -0.60
C GLU A 352 16.05 -21.71 -0.53
N VAL A 353 15.33 -20.59 -0.65
CA VAL A 353 13.88 -20.55 -0.47
C VAL A 353 13.14 -20.02 -1.69
N GLN A 354 13.84 -19.42 -2.65
CA GLN A 354 13.22 -18.83 -3.83
C GLN A 354 12.38 -19.87 -4.60
N LYS A 355 11.15 -19.47 -4.93
CA LYS A 355 10.24 -20.22 -5.81
C LYS A 355 9.71 -19.28 -6.87
N LYS A 356 9.69 -19.76 -8.12
CA LYS A 356 9.11 -18.99 -9.21
C LYS A 356 7.58 -19.11 -9.17
N TYR A 357 6.93 -18.05 -8.71
CA TYR A 357 5.47 -17.97 -8.69
C TYR A 357 4.93 -17.78 -10.11
N ARG A 358 3.83 -18.46 -10.39
CA ARG A 358 3.03 -18.17 -11.57
C ARG A 358 2.41 -16.78 -11.40
N LEU A 359 2.57 -15.94 -12.41
CA LEU A 359 2.03 -14.58 -12.43
C LEU A 359 0.52 -14.59 -12.67
N HIS A 360 -0.12 -13.47 -12.39
CA HIS A 360 -1.51 -13.24 -12.79
C HIS A 360 -1.63 -13.24 -14.32
N ALA A 361 -2.76 -13.69 -14.86
CA ALA A 361 -2.98 -13.73 -16.31
C ALA A 361 -2.82 -12.36 -16.99
N ASP A 362 -3.18 -11.27 -16.29
CA ASP A 362 -3.14 -9.90 -16.81
C ASP A 362 -1.89 -9.13 -16.37
N VAL A 363 -0.77 -9.83 -16.09
CA VAL A 363 0.45 -9.17 -15.59
C VAL A 363 0.98 -8.09 -16.54
N ASP A 364 0.86 -8.29 -17.84
CA ASP A 364 1.31 -7.32 -18.85
C ASP A 364 0.57 -5.99 -18.69
N ARG A 365 -0.74 -6.05 -18.45
CA ARG A 365 -1.56 -4.87 -18.16
C ARG A 365 -1.10 -4.14 -16.89
N MET A 366 -0.68 -4.87 -15.86
CA MET A 366 -0.20 -4.27 -14.63
C MET A 366 1.10 -3.48 -14.80
N LEU A 367 1.83 -3.70 -15.90
CA LEU A 367 3.05 -2.97 -16.23
C LEU A 367 2.79 -1.67 -17.00
N GLU A 368 1.55 -1.35 -17.35
CA GLU A 368 1.16 -0.11 -18.03
C GLU A 368 1.54 1.16 -17.24
N TRP A 369 1.70 1.06 -15.93
CA TRP A 369 2.18 2.18 -15.12
C TRP A 369 3.57 2.67 -15.56
N ARG A 370 4.37 1.83 -16.21
CA ARG A 370 5.71 2.15 -16.73
C ARG A 370 5.69 2.76 -18.11
N GLY A 371 4.58 2.62 -18.82
CA GLY A 371 4.47 3.05 -20.21
C GLY A 371 4.25 4.55 -20.37
N PRO A 372 4.49 5.08 -21.57
CA PRO A 372 4.24 6.47 -21.87
C PRO A 372 2.74 6.78 -21.77
N MET A 373 2.43 7.99 -21.33
CA MET A 373 1.06 8.54 -21.31
C MET A 373 0.51 8.86 -22.72
N LEU A 374 1.19 8.46 -23.79
CA LEU A 374 0.90 8.88 -25.17
C LEU A 374 -0.43 8.35 -25.72
N ASP A 375 -0.93 7.24 -25.19
CA ASP A 375 -2.16 6.61 -25.70
C ASP A 375 -3.42 6.97 -24.90
N LEU A 376 -3.28 7.86 -23.94
CA LEU A 376 -4.35 8.19 -22.99
C LEU A 376 -5.58 8.92 -23.61
N PRO A 377 -5.47 9.85 -24.56
CA PRO A 377 -6.60 10.73 -24.85
C PRO A 377 -7.70 10.14 -25.72
N SER A 378 -7.39 9.35 -26.73
CA SER A 378 -8.37 9.03 -27.78
C SER A 378 -9.24 7.80 -27.53
N ASN A 379 -8.76 6.85 -26.74
CA ASN A 379 -9.44 5.56 -26.52
C ASN A 379 -9.93 5.34 -25.11
N LEU A 380 -9.52 6.16 -24.15
CA LEU A 380 -9.85 6.05 -22.74
C LEU A 380 -11.34 5.98 -22.46
N GLY A 381 -12.14 6.77 -23.17
CA GLY A 381 -13.59 6.77 -22.95
C GLY A 381 -14.29 5.45 -23.29
N ARG A 382 -13.75 4.66 -24.23
CA ARG A 382 -14.30 3.36 -24.58
C ARG A 382 -13.75 2.22 -23.73
N ASN A 383 -12.46 2.24 -23.47
CA ASN A 383 -11.79 1.25 -22.65
C ASN A 383 -12.11 1.44 -21.17
N ARG A 384 -12.31 2.69 -20.74
CA ARG A 384 -12.68 3.06 -19.38
C ARG A 384 -13.96 2.36 -18.90
N ARG A 385 -15.02 2.32 -19.73
CA ARG A 385 -16.25 1.61 -19.35
C ARG A 385 -16.02 0.10 -19.19
N ARG A 386 -15.16 -0.48 -20.01
CA ARG A 386 -14.77 -1.89 -19.86
C ARG A 386 -13.92 -2.11 -18.62
N GLU A 387 -12.97 -1.23 -18.36
CA GLU A 387 -12.09 -1.31 -17.21
C GLU A 387 -12.85 -1.10 -15.89
N ASP A 388 -13.76 -0.13 -15.84
CA ASP A 388 -14.62 0.08 -14.69
C ASP A 388 -15.57 -1.12 -14.45
N GLN A 389 -16.04 -1.75 -15.52
CA GLN A 389 -16.84 -2.96 -15.44
C GLN A 389 -16.00 -4.16 -15.00
N ASP A 390 -14.79 -4.29 -15.52
CA ASP A 390 -13.88 -5.38 -15.16
C ASP A 390 -13.35 -5.22 -13.73
N ILE A 391 -13.06 -3.99 -13.28
CA ILE A 391 -12.66 -3.72 -11.90
C ILE A 391 -13.81 -4.01 -10.92
N SER A 392 -15.05 -3.72 -11.29
CA SER A 392 -16.19 -4.06 -10.47
C SER A 392 -16.43 -5.57 -10.35
N ALA A 393 -15.98 -6.34 -11.32
CA ALA A 393 -15.98 -7.80 -11.26
C ALA A 393 -14.84 -8.37 -10.41
N TYR A 394 -13.81 -7.56 -10.11
CA TYR A 394 -12.64 -7.93 -9.29
C TYR A 394 -12.68 -7.32 -7.88
N ALA A 395 -13.64 -6.47 -7.59
CA ALA A 395 -13.92 -5.92 -6.26
C ALA A 395 -14.93 -6.82 -5.53
#